data_5683ec80cb892aa8f60706242d436605
#
_entry.id   5683ec80cb892aa8f60706242d436605
#
_cell.length_a   1.000
_cell.length_b   1.000
_cell.length_c   1.000
_cell.angle_alpha   90.00
_cell.angle_beta   90.00
_cell.angle_gamma   90.00
#
_symmetry.space_group_name_H-M   'P 1'
#
loop_
_entity.id
_entity.type
_entity.pdbx_description
1 polymer ?
#
loop_
_entity_poly.entity_id
_entity_poly.type
_entity_poly.pdbx_seq_one_letter_code
_entity_poly.pdbx_strand_id
1 'polypeptide(L)'
;MFLISSLLKSSVLTAAVCFAAASAMAQSTGKPTDPQIADIAYTAGQIDIEQAIDALKKTQNKAVRAFAEEMIRDHLAVNNKVLALCDKLKVTPESNDTSTTMYRDAARKREALRALSGAAFDKAYAENEVAYHEAVIGALESTLIPAAQNAQLKGLLETGLKLFKEHLKHAEKLVDELK
;
A
#
# COMPACT_ATOMS: atom_id res chain seq x y z
N MET A 1 20.30 -53.96 -63.14
CA MET A 1 18.88 -54.25 -63.01
C MET A 1 18.58 -54.29 -61.53
N PHE A 2 18.37 -53.14 -60.97
CA PHE A 2 18.20 -52.98 -59.53
C PHE A 2 16.86 -52.31 -59.23
N LEU A 3 16.04 -53.03 -58.51
CA LEU A 3 14.75 -52.55 -57.99
C LEU A 3 14.98 -51.74 -56.73
N ILE A 4 14.56 -50.50 -56.71
CA ILE A 4 14.60 -49.64 -55.53
C ILE A 4 13.17 -49.59 -54.96
N SER A 5 13.01 -50.26 -53.81
CA SER A 5 11.78 -50.19 -53.01
C SER A 5 11.73 -48.92 -52.19
N SER A 6 10.73 -48.10 -52.46
CA SER A 6 10.44 -46.86 -51.73
C SER A 6 9.63 -47.22 -50.47
N LEU A 7 10.19 -46.99 -49.29
CA LEU A 7 9.52 -47.05 -48.01
C LEU A 7 8.91 -45.68 -47.66
N LEU A 8 7.60 -45.59 -47.71
CA LEU A 8 6.83 -44.46 -47.16
C LEU A 8 6.89 -44.55 -45.64
N LYS A 9 7.53 -43.56 -45.01
CA LYS A 9 7.43 -43.35 -43.57
C LYS A 9 6.28 -42.36 -43.30
N SER A 10 5.17 -42.89 -42.78
CA SER A 10 4.08 -42.08 -42.26
C SER A 10 4.49 -41.48 -40.92
N SER A 11 4.68 -40.13 -40.92
CA SER A 11 4.88 -39.39 -39.65
C SER A 11 3.50 -39.06 -39.07
N VAL A 12 3.18 -39.70 -37.96
CA VAL A 12 2.02 -39.32 -37.14
C VAL A 12 2.41 -38.07 -36.34
N LEU A 13 1.85 -36.95 -36.71
CA LEU A 13 2.00 -35.68 -35.98
C LEU A 13 1.00 -35.66 -34.81
N THR A 14 1.44 -36.02 -33.63
CA THR A 14 0.65 -35.92 -32.39
C THR A 14 0.58 -34.45 -31.98
N ALA A 15 -0.53 -33.76 -32.23
CA ALA A 15 -0.81 -32.44 -31.76
C ALA A 15 -1.09 -32.48 -30.24
N ALA A 16 -0.12 -32.10 -29.43
CA ALA A 16 -0.32 -31.87 -28.01
C ALA A 16 -1.10 -30.58 -27.83
N VAL A 17 -2.38 -30.67 -27.54
CA VAL A 17 -3.23 -29.55 -27.14
C VAL A 17 -2.86 -29.20 -25.69
N CYS A 18 -1.99 -28.20 -25.50
CA CYS A 18 -1.76 -27.59 -24.22
C CYS A 18 -3.01 -26.80 -23.83
N PHE A 19 -3.84 -27.34 -22.95
CA PHE A 19 -4.85 -26.59 -22.21
C PHE A 19 -4.11 -25.68 -21.22
N ALA A 20 -3.85 -24.44 -21.62
CA ALA A 20 -3.51 -23.38 -20.70
C ALA A 20 -4.77 -23.06 -19.89
N ALA A 21 -4.86 -23.63 -18.68
CA ALA A 21 -5.81 -23.18 -17.68
C ALA A 21 -5.41 -21.76 -17.29
N ALA A 22 -5.97 -20.77 -17.98
CA ALA A 22 -5.96 -19.39 -17.51
C ALA A 22 -6.82 -19.37 -16.26
N SER A 23 -6.16 -19.47 -15.09
CA SER A 23 -6.76 -19.08 -13.82
C SER A 23 -7.07 -17.58 -13.95
N ALA A 24 -8.30 -17.27 -14.35
CA ALA A 24 -8.84 -15.92 -14.23
C ALA A 24 -8.89 -15.63 -12.73
N MET A 25 -7.86 -14.98 -12.21
CA MET A 25 -7.93 -14.27 -10.93
C MET A 25 -9.07 -13.29 -11.12
N ALA A 26 -10.22 -13.58 -10.54
CA ALA A 26 -11.33 -12.66 -10.48
C ALA A 26 -10.83 -11.45 -9.66
N GLN A 27 -10.35 -10.42 -10.34
CA GLN A 27 -10.19 -9.11 -9.73
C GLN A 27 -11.58 -8.73 -9.23
N SER A 28 -11.72 -8.61 -7.93
CA SER A 28 -12.93 -8.10 -7.30
C SER A 28 -13.15 -6.68 -7.83
N THR A 29 -14.01 -6.53 -8.86
CA THR A 29 -14.39 -5.25 -9.44
C THR A 29 -15.44 -4.54 -8.57
N GLY A 30 -15.73 -5.07 -7.38
CA GLY A 30 -16.67 -4.51 -6.41
C GLY A 30 -16.03 -3.48 -5.48
N LYS A 31 -16.87 -2.62 -4.93
CA LYS A 31 -16.45 -1.72 -3.83
C LYS A 31 -15.95 -2.55 -2.65
N PRO A 32 -14.89 -2.12 -1.94
CA PRO A 32 -14.39 -2.84 -0.77
C PRO A 32 -15.46 -2.92 0.33
N THR A 33 -15.50 -4.06 1.03
CA THR A 33 -16.36 -4.29 2.19
C THR A 33 -15.82 -3.55 3.42
N ASP A 34 -16.64 -3.36 4.47
CA ASP A 34 -16.17 -2.71 5.71
C ASP A 34 -14.96 -3.42 6.35
N PRO A 35 -14.87 -4.77 6.44
CA PRO A 35 -13.66 -5.46 6.90
C PRO A 35 -12.43 -5.19 6.01
N GLN A 36 -12.60 -5.11 4.69
CA GLN A 36 -11.52 -4.76 3.76
C GLN A 36 -11.09 -3.29 3.90
N ILE A 37 -12.04 -2.38 4.08
CA ILE A 37 -11.76 -0.96 4.35
C ILE A 37 -11.00 -0.80 5.65
N ALA A 38 -11.36 -1.53 6.70
CA ALA A 38 -10.65 -1.51 7.98
C ALA A 38 -9.20 -2.00 7.82
N ASP A 39 -8.95 -3.05 7.04
CA ASP A 39 -7.63 -3.55 6.73
C ASP A 39 -6.80 -2.55 5.92
N ILE A 40 -7.39 -1.92 4.90
CA ILE A 40 -6.72 -0.87 4.11
C ILE A 40 -6.34 0.32 5.00
N ALA A 41 -7.25 0.78 5.86
CA ALA A 41 -7.00 1.91 6.75
C ALA A 41 -5.90 1.60 7.79
N TYR A 42 -5.93 0.41 8.38
CA TYR A 42 -4.88 -0.07 9.28
C TYR A 42 -3.53 -0.17 8.57
N THR A 43 -3.52 -0.76 7.38
CA THR A 43 -2.33 -0.92 6.54
C THR A 43 -1.70 0.44 6.19
N ALA A 44 -2.51 1.44 5.84
CA ALA A 44 -2.01 2.78 5.56
C ALA A 44 -1.25 3.35 6.77
N GLY A 45 -1.84 3.32 7.96
CA GLY A 45 -1.15 3.79 9.17
C GLY A 45 0.10 2.97 9.51
N GLN A 46 0.07 1.65 9.30
CA GLN A 46 1.20 0.77 9.59
C GLN A 46 2.40 1.03 8.67
N ILE A 47 2.16 1.27 7.38
CA ILE A 47 3.21 1.63 6.41
C ILE A 47 3.91 2.91 6.83
N ASP A 48 3.15 3.94 7.20
CA ASP A 48 3.70 5.22 7.62
C ASP A 48 4.54 5.10 8.90
N ILE A 49 4.05 4.38 9.90
CA ILE A 49 4.81 4.07 11.12
C ILE A 49 6.15 3.41 10.77
N GLU A 50 6.17 2.44 9.87
CA GLU A 50 7.39 1.73 9.48
C GLU A 50 8.37 2.63 8.72
N GLN A 51 7.89 3.51 7.86
CA GLN A 51 8.71 4.52 7.16
C GLN A 51 9.31 5.52 8.14
N ALA A 52 8.50 6.01 9.08
CA ALA A 52 8.95 6.94 10.13
C ALA A 52 9.98 6.29 11.07
N ILE A 53 9.82 5.02 11.45
CA ILE A 53 10.83 4.27 12.22
C ILE A 53 12.15 4.16 11.45
N ASP A 54 12.10 3.88 10.15
CA ASP A 54 13.30 3.83 9.31
C ASP A 54 13.96 5.22 9.20
N ALA A 55 13.16 6.29 9.12
CA ALA A 55 13.66 7.67 9.12
C ALA A 55 14.39 8.02 10.42
N LEU A 56 13.84 7.70 11.58
CA LEU A 56 14.46 7.95 12.88
C LEU A 56 15.81 7.25 13.06
N LYS A 57 16.03 6.10 12.40
CA LYS A 57 17.31 5.38 12.45
C LYS A 57 18.40 6.04 11.58
N LYS A 58 18.01 6.81 10.57
CA LYS A 58 18.93 7.33 9.54
C LYS A 58 19.20 8.83 9.64
N THR A 59 18.16 9.61 9.94
CA THR A 59 18.26 11.08 9.92
C THR A 59 18.97 11.63 11.15
N GLN A 60 19.76 12.69 10.95
CA GLN A 60 20.27 13.59 11.98
C GLN A 60 19.56 14.97 11.95
N ASN A 61 18.71 15.21 10.96
CA ASN A 61 17.95 16.44 10.83
C ASN A 61 16.84 16.50 11.87
N LYS A 62 16.81 17.56 12.65
CA LYS A 62 15.83 17.71 13.76
C LYS A 62 14.39 17.84 13.27
N ALA A 63 14.16 18.51 12.13
CA ALA A 63 12.82 18.67 11.58
C ALA A 63 12.28 17.33 11.06
N VAL A 64 13.11 16.57 10.34
CA VAL A 64 12.77 15.21 9.88
C VAL A 64 12.47 14.28 11.05
N ARG A 65 13.27 14.34 12.13
CA ARG A 65 13.02 13.55 13.36
C ARG A 65 11.67 13.91 13.98
N ALA A 66 11.39 15.21 14.16
CA ALA A 66 10.14 15.66 14.76
C ALA A 66 8.93 15.20 13.94
N PHE A 67 9.01 15.32 12.61
CA PHE A 67 7.97 14.82 11.70
C PHE A 67 7.77 13.31 11.83
N ALA A 68 8.85 12.52 11.80
CA ALA A 68 8.75 11.06 11.93
C ALA A 68 8.18 10.62 13.29
N GLU A 69 8.52 11.31 14.38
CA GLU A 69 7.95 11.05 15.72
C GLU A 69 6.45 11.36 15.76
N GLU A 70 6.01 12.42 15.06
CA GLU A 70 4.60 12.76 14.89
C GLU A 70 3.85 11.68 14.12
N MET A 71 4.39 11.21 12.99
CA MET A 71 3.79 10.13 12.20
C MET A 71 3.59 8.86 13.03
N ILE A 72 4.61 8.42 13.77
CA ILE A 72 4.49 7.24 14.65
C ILE A 72 3.38 7.44 15.67
N ARG A 73 3.38 8.57 16.39
CA ARG A 73 2.40 8.84 17.47
C ARG A 73 0.98 8.82 16.94
N ASP A 74 0.73 9.54 15.86
CA ASP A 74 -0.62 9.78 15.38
C ASP A 74 -1.19 8.57 14.64
N HIS A 75 -0.37 7.88 13.83
CA HIS A 75 -0.82 6.67 13.15
C HIS A 75 -1.00 5.48 14.09
N LEU A 76 -0.21 5.35 15.16
CA LEU A 76 -0.50 4.38 16.23
C LEU A 76 -1.85 4.65 16.88
N ALA A 77 -2.17 5.91 17.16
CA ALA A 77 -3.45 6.28 17.77
C ALA A 77 -4.64 5.96 16.83
N VAL A 78 -4.50 6.20 15.53
CA VAL A 78 -5.52 5.85 14.53
C VAL A 78 -5.66 4.34 14.40
N ASN A 79 -4.57 3.60 14.25
CA ASN A 79 -4.59 2.15 14.13
C ASN A 79 -5.24 1.48 15.34
N ASN A 80 -4.97 1.96 16.55
CA ASN A 80 -5.63 1.47 17.76
C ASN A 80 -7.15 1.71 17.72
N LYS A 81 -7.62 2.85 17.19
CA LYS A 81 -9.05 3.12 17.01
C LYS A 81 -9.70 2.20 15.97
N VAL A 82 -9.01 1.89 14.87
CA VAL A 82 -9.48 0.92 13.87
C VAL A 82 -9.68 -0.45 14.51
N LEU A 83 -8.66 -0.95 15.22
CA LEU A 83 -8.73 -2.27 15.88
C LEU A 83 -9.79 -2.32 16.97
N ALA A 84 -9.91 -1.27 17.80
CA ALA A 84 -10.94 -1.18 18.82
C ALA A 84 -12.37 -1.16 18.22
N LEU A 85 -12.55 -0.51 17.07
CA LEU A 85 -13.82 -0.53 16.35
C LEU A 85 -14.12 -1.93 15.82
N CYS A 86 -13.14 -2.60 15.21
CA CYS A 86 -13.29 -3.96 14.72
C CYS A 86 -13.66 -4.93 15.85
N ASP A 87 -12.99 -4.84 17.01
CA ASP A 87 -13.35 -5.66 18.18
C ASP A 87 -14.77 -5.37 18.69
N LYS A 88 -15.15 -4.10 18.78
CA LYS A 88 -16.50 -3.69 19.16
C LYS A 88 -17.58 -4.26 18.22
N LEU A 89 -17.32 -4.26 16.93
CA LEU A 89 -18.22 -4.76 15.89
C LEU A 89 -18.15 -6.28 15.70
N LYS A 90 -17.21 -6.95 16.36
CA LYS A 90 -16.94 -8.39 16.22
C LYS A 90 -16.62 -8.77 14.77
N VAL A 91 -15.87 -7.93 14.07
CA VAL A 91 -15.36 -8.18 12.73
C VAL A 91 -13.83 -8.25 12.76
N THR A 92 -13.25 -9.04 11.87
CA THR A 92 -11.81 -9.10 11.65
C THR A 92 -11.46 -8.31 10.40
N PRO A 93 -10.45 -7.42 10.41
CA PRO A 93 -9.93 -6.82 9.18
C PRO A 93 -9.60 -7.90 8.16
N GLU A 94 -10.01 -7.71 6.91
CA GLU A 94 -9.84 -8.67 5.83
C GLU A 94 -8.80 -8.18 4.83
N SER A 95 -7.69 -8.90 4.72
CA SER A 95 -6.64 -8.59 3.75
C SER A 95 -7.17 -8.72 2.32
N ASN A 96 -6.71 -7.83 1.44
CA ASN A 96 -7.21 -7.71 0.08
C ASN A 96 -6.11 -7.24 -0.88
N ASP A 97 -6.40 -7.22 -2.19
CA ASP A 97 -5.42 -6.84 -3.21
C ASP A 97 -4.89 -5.41 -3.03
N THR A 98 -5.73 -4.49 -2.52
CA THR A 98 -5.32 -3.10 -2.27
C THR A 98 -4.29 -3.04 -1.14
N SER A 99 -4.58 -3.59 0.04
CA SER A 99 -3.65 -3.58 1.17
C SER A 99 -2.35 -4.35 0.85
N THR A 100 -2.45 -5.48 0.17
CA THR A 100 -1.30 -6.26 -0.29
C THR A 100 -0.41 -5.46 -1.25
N THR A 101 -1.03 -4.73 -2.19
CA THR A 101 -0.30 -3.88 -3.15
C THR A 101 0.36 -2.70 -2.43
N MET A 102 -0.33 -2.06 -1.48
CA MET A 102 0.22 -0.97 -0.66
C MET A 102 1.50 -1.42 0.07
N TYR A 103 1.48 -2.57 0.75
CA TYR A 103 2.67 -3.11 1.43
C TYR A 103 3.82 -3.39 0.47
N ARG A 104 3.55 -3.99 -0.69
CA ARG A 104 4.56 -4.29 -1.70
C ARG A 104 5.21 -3.01 -2.25
N ASP A 105 4.41 -1.99 -2.53
CA ASP A 105 4.89 -0.72 -3.06
C ASP A 105 5.68 0.06 -1.99
N ALA A 106 5.21 0.06 -0.74
CA ALA A 106 5.92 0.63 0.39
C ALA A 106 7.27 -0.06 0.63
N ALA A 107 7.33 -1.39 0.53
CA ALA A 107 8.59 -2.13 0.67
C ALA A 107 9.62 -1.71 -0.38
N ARG A 108 9.21 -1.52 -1.64
CA ARG A 108 10.09 -1.01 -2.70
C ARG A 108 10.58 0.42 -2.43
N LYS A 109 9.70 1.29 -1.94
CA LYS A 109 10.06 2.67 -1.56
C LYS A 109 11.05 2.70 -0.40
N ARG A 110 10.81 1.91 0.65
CA ARG A 110 11.71 1.78 1.79
C ARG A 110 13.08 1.26 1.38
N GLU A 111 13.15 0.30 0.46
CA GLU A 111 14.42 -0.20 -0.08
C GLU A 111 15.18 0.90 -0.83
N ALA A 112 14.50 1.68 -1.68
CA ALA A 112 15.12 2.82 -2.35
C ALA A 112 15.64 3.88 -1.37
N LEU A 113 14.87 4.21 -0.32
CA LEU A 113 15.28 5.14 0.74
C LEU A 113 16.47 4.62 1.56
N ARG A 114 16.56 3.30 1.78
CA ARG A 114 17.69 2.68 2.50
C ARG A 114 19.03 2.87 1.81
N ALA A 115 19.05 3.00 0.50
CA ALA A 115 20.26 3.26 -0.27
C ALA A 115 20.80 4.69 -0.10
N LEU A 116 19.99 5.62 0.42
CA LEU A 116 20.35 7.02 0.63
C LEU A 116 20.83 7.28 2.07
N SER A 117 21.51 8.42 2.28
CA SER A 117 21.94 8.89 3.61
C SER A 117 22.04 10.43 3.66
N GLY A 118 22.10 10.99 4.87
CA GLY A 118 22.24 12.43 5.10
C GLY A 118 21.14 13.23 4.41
N ALA A 119 21.49 14.41 3.87
CA ALA A 119 20.53 15.31 3.23
C ALA A 119 19.76 14.66 2.05
N ALA A 120 20.41 13.77 1.30
CA ALA A 120 19.72 13.05 0.21
C ALA A 120 18.63 12.11 0.72
N PHE A 121 18.86 11.42 1.84
CA PHE A 121 17.84 10.64 2.51
C PHE A 121 16.71 11.52 3.04
N ASP A 122 17.05 12.59 3.78
CA ASP A 122 16.08 13.48 4.42
C ASP A 122 15.11 14.07 3.40
N LYS A 123 15.65 14.58 2.28
CA LYS A 123 14.85 15.11 1.18
C LYS A 123 13.95 14.03 0.54
N ALA A 124 14.51 12.88 0.20
CA ALA A 124 13.76 11.79 -0.45
C ALA A 124 12.67 11.22 0.47
N TYR A 125 12.91 11.16 1.79
CA TYR A 125 11.89 10.78 2.78
C TYR A 125 10.75 11.79 2.79
N ALA A 126 11.03 13.10 2.93
CA ALA A 126 10.00 14.13 2.95
C ALA A 126 9.17 14.17 1.65
N GLU A 127 9.80 14.04 0.48
CA GLU A 127 9.11 13.94 -0.81
C GLU A 127 8.23 12.68 -0.90
N ASN A 128 8.70 11.56 -0.35
CA ASN A 128 7.89 10.33 -0.29
C ASN A 128 6.68 10.50 0.62
N GLU A 129 6.82 11.20 1.76
CA GLU A 129 5.69 11.47 2.67
C GLU A 129 4.61 12.32 2.01
N VAL A 130 4.99 13.37 1.25
CA VAL A 130 4.03 14.15 0.45
C VAL A 130 3.26 13.22 -0.50
N ALA A 131 3.95 12.47 -1.34
CA ALA A 131 3.32 11.60 -2.33
C ALA A 131 2.45 10.50 -1.68
N TYR A 132 2.88 9.98 -0.54
CA TYR A 132 2.13 8.96 0.22
C TYR A 132 0.83 9.52 0.78
N HIS A 133 0.89 10.67 1.45
CA HIS A 133 -0.29 11.31 2.03
C HIS A 133 -1.30 11.73 0.96
N GLU A 134 -0.84 12.28 -0.18
CA GLU A 134 -1.71 12.60 -1.32
C GLU A 134 -2.45 11.36 -1.83
N ALA A 135 -1.75 10.24 -2.00
CA ALA A 135 -2.35 8.99 -2.47
C ALA A 135 -3.41 8.45 -1.50
N VAL A 136 -3.13 8.46 -0.18
CA VAL A 136 -4.06 8.00 0.85
C VAL A 136 -5.27 8.93 0.96
N ILE A 137 -5.08 10.25 0.91
CA ILE A 137 -6.17 11.24 0.88
C ILE A 137 -7.09 10.97 -0.31
N GLY A 138 -6.52 10.80 -1.51
CA GLY A 138 -7.29 10.48 -2.72
C GLY A 138 -8.11 9.20 -2.58
N ALA A 139 -7.53 8.14 -2.01
CA ALA A 139 -8.22 6.88 -1.75
C ALA A 139 -9.34 7.02 -0.71
N LEU A 140 -9.12 7.77 0.37
CA LEU A 140 -10.13 8.07 1.39
C LEU A 140 -11.33 8.79 0.78
N GLU A 141 -11.09 9.85 0.01
CA GLU A 141 -12.14 10.69 -0.56
C GLU A 141 -12.92 9.98 -1.68
N SER A 142 -12.21 9.31 -2.58
CA SER A 142 -12.83 8.74 -3.80
C SER A 142 -13.39 7.33 -3.61
N THR A 143 -12.89 6.57 -2.64
CA THR A 143 -13.19 5.14 -2.55
C THR A 143 -13.65 4.69 -1.16
N LEU A 144 -12.82 4.90 -0.13
CA LEU A 144 -13.04 4.24 1.17
C LEU A 144 -14.23 4.84 1.92
N ILE A 145 -14.31 6.17 2.03
CA ILE A 145 -15.41 6.87 2.70
C ILE A 145 -16.75 6.64 1.96
N PRO A 146 -16.81 6.76 0.60
CA PRO A 146 -18.03 6.45 -0.15
C PRO A 146 -18.45 4.98 -0.11
N ALA A 147 -17.52 4.04 0.11
CA ALA A 147 -17.84 2.61 0.16
C ALA A 147 -18.26 2.14 1.56
N ALA A 148 -17.79 2.79 2.63
CA ALA A 148 -18.07 2.41 4.01
C ALA A 148 -19.57 2.41 4.32
N GLN A 149 -20.11 1.25 4.77
CA GLN A 149 -21.51 1.05 5.12
C GLN A 149 -21.73 1.28 6.62
N ASN A 150 -20.79 0.93 7.47
CA ASN A 150 -20.86 1.16 8.91
C ASN A 150 -20.60 2.64 9.23
N ALA A 151 -21.55 3.30 9.87
CA ALA A 151 -21.45 4.74 10.19
C ALA A 151 -20.28 5.07 11.12
N GLN A 152 -19.89 4.16 12.04
CA GLN A 152 -18.75 4.39 12.95
C GLN A 152 -17.42 4.26 12.19
N LEU A 153 -17.31 3.30 11.27
CA LEU A 153 -16.16 3.20 10.38
C LEU A 153 -16.04 4.44 9.51
N LYS A 154 -17.12 4.86 8.89
CA LYS A 154 -17.15 6.08 8.07
C LYS A 154 -16.69 7.31 8.84
N GLY A 155 -17.20 7.55 10.05
CA GLY A 155 -16.79 8.65 10.91
C GLY A 155 -15.31 8.57 11.33
N LEU A 156 -14.77 7.35 11.52
CA LEU A 156 -13.35 7.15 11.78
C LEU A 156 -12.50 7.49 10.56
N LEU A 157 -12.90 7.09 9.35
CA LEU A 157 -12.22 7.44 8.10
C LEU A 157 -12.23 8.95 7.84
N GLU A 158 -13.36 9.62 8.10
CA GLU A 158 -13.47 11.09 7.98
C GLU A 158 -12.56 11.82 8.97
N THR A 159 -12.39 11.25 10.18
CA THR A 159 -11.43 11.78 11.17
C THR A 159 -9.99 11.55 10.69
N GLY A 160 -9.70 10.36 10.16
CA GLY A 160 -8.41 10.03 9.55
C GLY A 160 -8.08 10.97 8.38
N LEU A 161 -9.04 11.23 7.51
CA LEU A 161 -8.86 12.15 6.38
C LEU A 161 -8.38 13.55 6.82
N LYS A 162 -8.95 14.09 7.91
CA LYS A 162 -8.51 15.39 8.45
C LYS A 162 -7.07 15.33 8.92
N LEU A 163 -6.68 14.27 9.62
CA LEU A 163 -5.32 14.04 10.09
C LEU A 163 -4.33 13.92 8.93
N PHE A 164 -4.63 13.10 7.92
CA PHE A 164 -3.79 12.96 6.73
C PHE A 164 -3.60 14.29 6.00
N LYS A 165 -4.62 15.15 5.94
CA LYS A 165 -4.49 16.50 5.35
C LYS A 165 -3.58 17.44 6.16
N GLU A 166 -3.57 17.33 7.48
CA GLU A 166 -2.63 18.12 8.31
C GLU A 166 -1.19 17.58 8.16
N HIS A 167 -1.02 16.26 8.15
CA HIS A 167 0.29 15.64 7.89
C HIS A 167 0.85 16.01 6.51
N LEU A 168 0.00 16.03 5.46
CA LEU A 168 0.42 16.48 4.13
C LEU A 168 1.00 17.89 4.17
N LYS A 169 0.32 18.85 4.83
CA LYS A 169 0.84 20.21 4.98
C LYS A 169 2.19 20.27 5.71
N HIS A 170 2.35 19.41 6.75
CA HIS A 170 3.63 19.30 7.45
C HIS A 170 4.73 18.70 6.55
N ALA A 171 4.42 17.69 5.76
CA ALA A 171 5.34 17.08 4.81
C ALA A 171 5.76 18.08 3.71
N GLU A 172 4.83 18.85 3.15
CA GLU A 172 5.10 19.91 2.17
C GLU A 172 6.02 20.99 2.76
N LYS A 173 5.73 21.44 3.99
CA LYS A 173 6.59 22.39 4.70
C LYS A 173 7.98 21.81 4.94
N LEU A 174 8.08 20.56 5.35
CA LEU A 174 9.36 19.86 5.54
C LEU A 174 10.17 19.81 4.24
N VAL A 175 9.53 19.50 3.09
CA VAL A 175 10.18 19.54 1.77
C VAL A 175 10.73 20.94 1.48
N ASP A 176 9.99 22.02 1.80
CA ASP A 176 10.45 23.39 1.60
C ASP A 176 11.66 23.77 2.50
N GLU A 177 11.70 23.28 3.73
CA GLU A 177 12.80 23.47 4.67
C GLU A 177 14.09 22.70 4.28
N LEU A 178 13.97 21.67 3.43
CA LEU A 178 15.08 20.83 3.00
C LEU A 178 15.65 21.22 1.61
N LYS A 179 15.19 22.30 1.01
CA LYS A 179 15.71 22.84 -0.26
C LYS A 179 17.01 23.60 -0.02
#